data_9e108f5ec19fbe33db03e79960f3dda3
#
_entry.id   9e108f5ec19fbe33db03e79960f3dda3
#
_cell.length_a   1.000
_cell.length_b   1.000
_cell.length_c   1.000
_cell.angle_alpha   90.00
_cell.angle_beta   90.00
_cell.angle_gamma   90.00
#
_symmetry.space_group_name_H-M   'P 1'
#
loop_
_entity.id
_entity.type
_entity.pdbx_description
1 polymer ?
#
loop_
_entity_poly.entity_id
_entity_poly.type
_entity_poly.pdbx_seq_one_letter_code
_entity_poly.pdbx_strand_id
1 'polypeptide(L)'
;MHRNVKLIPLLDTIQLIEMSDEEYFSDKWAGYISNSKLALINPDQDGSPQIYKEGLSKHPKYSDSLVFGSAVHELVLQPKEFAVVNNVDRPTAKMGAMADELYKTFLSNKGVVSDKDIIAASDKIDYYKGKMDSIKIENVKDKCINYWWDRRDWETEHNNLGTEPIYLDPKSREKLQLCLASVEANKEVQDLLHPKGVFEEPISMNEAALFMDVKAEHEGKETILKLKGKLDNFTIDTETNEVVLNDLKTTGHWLIDFGDSFKKYHYNRQMAMYAWMLRSYVEKQYNIKPSSLMANMLLVCTVPDYRAGV
;
A
#
# COMPACT_ATOMS: atom_id res chain seq x y z
N MET A 1 -2.17 26.02 23.76
CA MET A 1 -3.50 25.65 24.24
C MET A 1 -3.84 24.28 23.63
N HIS A 2 -3.76 23.22 24.43
CA HIS A 2 -4.29 21.91 23.98
C HIS A 2 -5.82 22.01 23.95
N ARG A 3 -6.39 22.07 22.78
CA ARG A 3 -7.84 22.01 22.63
C ARG A 3 -8.28 20.58 22.96
N ASN A 4 -9.05 20.40 24.00
CA ASN A 4 -9.58 19.09 24.39
C ASN A 4 -10.62 18.65 23.34
N VAL A 5 -10.18 17.85 22.37
CA VAL A 5 -11.07 17.13 21.46
C VAL A 5 -11.25 15.73 22.03
N LYS A 6 -12.51 15.34 22.25
CA LYS A 6 -12.83 13.98 22.65
C LYS A 6 -13.26 13.19 21.42
N LEU A 7 -12.62 12.05 21.20
CA LEU A 7 -12.95 11.13 20.12
C LEU A 7 -13.61 9.88 20.70
N ILE A 8 -14.78 9.54 20.20
CA ILE A 8 -15.58 8.41 20.68
C ILE A 8 -15.88 7.51 19.48
N PRO A 9 -15.40 6.24 19.47
CA PRO A 9 -15.70 5.31 18.39
C PRO A 9 -17.18 4.93 18.43
N LEU A 10 -17.81 4.91 17.27
CA LEU A 10 -19.17 4.41 17.12
C LEU A 10 -19.10 2.93 16.72
N LEU A 11 -19.04 2.06 17.71
CA LEU A 11 -18.75 0.63 17.54
C LEU A 11 -19.69 -0.06 16.55
N ASP A 12 -20.97 0.35 16.49
CA ASP A 12 -21.94 -0.25 15.56
C ASP A 12 -21.60 0.01 14.08
N THR A 13 -20.77 1.00 13.80
CA THR A 13 -20.36 1.38 12.43
C THR A 13 -19.07 0.69 11.98
N ILE A 14 -18.35 0.05 12.91
CA ILE A 14 -17.07 -0.54 12.57
C ILE A 14 -17.26 -1.79 11.71
N GLN A 15 -16.53 -1.83 10.61
CA GLN A 15 -16.56 -2.92 9.63
C GLN A 15 -15.14 -3.28 9.22
N LEU A 16 -14.88 -4.58 9.12
CA LEU A 16 -13.71 -5.13 8.47
C LEU A 16 -14.16 -5.76 7.16
N ILE A 17 -13.53 -5.37 6.07
CA ILE A 17 -13.91 -5.80 4.72
C ILE A 17 -12.64 -6.23 3.98
N GLU A 18 -12.65 -7.45 3.45
CA GLU A 18 -11.65 -7.88 2.49
C GLU A 18 -11.98 -7.25 1.14
N MET A 19 -11.04 -6.51 0.57
CA MET A 19 -11.25 -5.82 -0.70
C MET A 19 -9.93 -5.54 -1.42
N SER A 20 -10.01 -5.41 -2.73
CA SER A 20 -8.86 -4.99 -3.54
C SER A 20 -8.46 -3.54 -3.29
N ASP A 21 -7.24 -3.18 -3.65
CA ASP A 21 -6.78 -1.80 -3.62
C ASP A 21 -7.63 -0.89 -4.52
N GLU A 22 -8.04 -1.37 -5.69
CA GLU A 22 -8.92 -0.61 -6.59
C GLU A 22 -10.24 -0.23 -5.90
N GLU A 23 -10.87 -1.16 -5.19
CA GLU A 23 -12.08 -0.88 -4.43
C GLU A 23 -11.81 0.03 -3.24
N TYR A 24 -10.74 -0.21 -2.46
CA TYR A 24 -10.38 0.61 -1.30
C TYR A 24 -10.15 2.08 -1.66
N PHE A 25 -9.53 2.34 -2.83
CA PHE A 25 -9.25 3.70 -3.31
C PHE A 25 -10.38 4.28 -4.19
N SER A 26 -11.45 3.55 -4.42
CA SER A 26 -12.59 4.01 -5.24
C SER A 26 -13.34 5.20 -4.60
N ASP A 27 -14.14 5.88 -5.42
CA ASP A 27 -14.97 7.03 -5.02
C ASP A 27 -16.02 6.66 -3.95
N LYS A 28 -16.43 5.39 -3.89
CA LYS A 28 -17.33 4.86 -2.85
C LYS A 28 -16.85 5.22 -1.43
N TRP A 29 -15.54 5.24 -1.22
CA TRP A 29 -14.90 5.50 0.07
C TRP A 29 -14.21 6.86 0.14
N ALA A 30 -14.49 7.77 -0.80
CA ALA A 30 -13.85 9.09 -0.86
C ALA A 30 -14.12 9.95 0.39
N GLY A 31 -15.29 9.78 1.04
CA GLY A 31 -15.67 10.49 2.27
C GLY A 31 -14.93 10.03 3.52
N TYR A 32 -14.17 8.91 3.46
CA TYR A 32 -13.42 8.41 4.59
C TYR A 32 -12.00 9.01 4.65
N ILE A 33 -11.53 9.24 5.87
CA ILE A 33 -10.23 9.82 6.19
C ILE A 33 -9.26 8.68 6.49
N SER A 34 -8.20 8.56 5.68
CA SER A 34 -7.07 7.65 5.95
C SER A 34 -5.92 8.39 6.62
N ASN A 35 -4.93 7.65 7.15
CA ASN A 35 -3.71 8.26 7.70
C ASN A 35 -2.98 9.14 6.66
N SER A 36 -2.93 8.73 5.39
CA SER A 36 -2.33 9.55 4.32
C SER A 36 -3.08 10.86 4.06
N LYS A 37 -4.41 10.86 4.17
CA LYS A 37 -5.21 12.10 4.10
C LYS A 37 -4.97 13.00 5.31
N LEU A 38 -4.75 12.45 6.51
CA LEU A 38 -4.38 13.24 7.69
C LEU A 38 -3.04 13.96 7.51
N ALA A 39 -2.11 13.38 6.77
CA ALA A 39 -0.84 14.03 6.45
C ALA A 39 -1.03 15.35 5.68
N LEU A 40 -2.03 15.41 4.78
CA LEU A 40 -2.32 16.60 3.98
C LEU A 40 -2.81 17.80 4.78
N ILE A 41 -3.34 17.60 5.98
CA ILE A 41 -3.82 18.67 6.86
C ILE A 41 -2.85 18.96 8.03
N ASN A 42 -1.86 18.09 8.26
CA ASN A 42 -0.93 18.22 9.37
C ASN A 42 0.12 19.31 9.10
N PRO A 43 0.16 20.41 9.90
CA PRO A 43 1.16 21.47 9.72
C PRO A 43 2.60 20.99 9.84
N ASP A 44 2.88 19.98 10.66
CA ASP A 44 4.22 19.41 10.83
C ASP A 44 4.71 18.66 9.57
N GLN A 45 3.83 18.46 8.58
CA GLN A 45 4.12 17.86 7.29
C GLN A 45 3.82 18.84 6.13
N ASP A 46 3.95 20.14 6.38
CA ASP A 46 3.59 21.21 5.43
C ASP A 46 2.12 21.15 4.95
N GLY A 47 1.27 20.45 5.70
CA GLY A 47 -0.15 20.29 5.41
C GLY A 47 -0.97 21.53 5.76
N SER A 48 -2.11 21.68 5.11
CA SER A 48 -3.08 22.74 5.39
C SER A 48 -4.49 22.33 4.94
N PRO A 49 -5.56 23.00 5.40
CA PRO A 49 -6.90 22.78 4.87
C PRO A 49 -7.02 22.94 3.35
N GLN A 50 -6.22 23.82 2.76
CA GLN A 50 -6.18 24.02 1.31
C GLN A 50 -5.52 22.81 0.62
N ILE A 51 -4.34 22.37 1.08
CA ILE A 51 -3.64 21.19 0.57
C ILE A 51 -4.50 19.94 0.71
N TYR A 52 -5.23 19.80 1.83
CA TYR A 52 -6.17 18.71 2.02
C TYR A 52 -7.27 18.70 0.94
N LYS A 53 -7.92 19.84 0.67
CA LYS A 53 -8.94 19.96 -0.38
C LYS A 53 -8.40 19.63 -1.76
N GLU A 54 -7.23 20.16 -2.11
CA GLU A 54 -6.57 19.90 -3.38
C GLU A 54 -6.11 18.44 -3.50
N GLY A 55 -5.67 17.84 -2.41
CA GLY A 55 -5.20 16.46 -2.37
C GLY A 55 -6.30 15.40 -2.51
N LEU A 56 -7.56 15.76 -2.21
CA LEU A 56 -8.69 14.83 -2.40
C LEU A 56 -8.94 14.46 -3.85
N SER A 57 -8.56 15.33 -4.79
CA SER A 57 -8.73 15.14 -6.23
C SER A 57 -7.43 14.72 -6.96
N LYS A 58 -6.30 14.65 -6.24
CA LYS A 58 -5.02 14.27 -6.85
C LYS A 58 -4.83 12.75 -6.80
N HIS A 59 -4.54 12.17 -7.96
CA HIS A 59 -4.03 10.80 -8.02
C HIS A 59 -2.64 10.72 -7.37
N PRO A 60 -2.31 9.60 -6.70
CA PRO A 60 -0.97 9.40 -6.16
C PRO A 60 0.07 9.54 -7.29
N LYS A 61 1.17 10.23 -6.97
CA LYS A 61 2.27 10.34 -7.93
C LYS A 61 2.91 8.97 -8.10
N TYR A 62 3.13 8.58 -9.35
CA TYR A 62 3.91 7.39 -9.66
C TYR A 62 5.33 7.51 -9.08
N SER A 63 5.80 6.42 -8.48
CA SER A 63 7.16 6.26 -7.99
C SER A 63 7.56 4.79 -8.07
N ASP A 64 8.73 4.50 -8.66
CA ASP A 64 9.27 3.12 -8.68
C ASP A 64 9.40 2.53 -7.27
N SER A 65 9.72 3.37 -6.29
CA SER A 65 9.79 2.94 -4.89
C SER A 65 8.44 2.47 -4.35
N LEU A 66 7.33 3.11 -4.77
CA LEU A 66 5.99 2.68 -4.40
C LEU A 66 5.63 1.35 -5.07
N VAL A 67 5.88 1.23 -6.38
CA VAL A 67 5.62 -0.02 -7.12
C VAL A 67 6.43 -1.18 -6.53
N PHE A 68 7.71 -0.93 -6.23
CA PHE A 68 8.56 -1.93 -5.59
C PHE A 68 8.06 -2.27 -4.17
N GLY A 69 7.67 -1.25 -3.40
CA GLY A 69 7.08 -1.44 -2.06
C GLY A 69 5.83 -2.30 -2.11
N SER A 70 4.89 -2.02 -3.03
CA SER A 70 3.70 -2.85 -3.25
C SER A 70 4.07 -4.29 -3.57
N ALA A 71 5.03 -4.52 -4.48
CA ALA A 71 5.46 -5.87 -4.82
C ALA A 71 6.02 -6.65 -3.61
N VAL A 72 6.76 -5.98 -2.71
CA VAL A 72 7.22 -6.61 -1.45
C VAL A 72 6.04 -6.92 -0.54
N HIS A 73 5.08 -5.99 -0.38
CA HIS A 73 3.87 -6.20 0.43
C HIS A 73 3.07 -7.39 -0.07
N GLU A 74 2.75 -7.43 -1.36
CA GLU A 74 1.94 -8.48 -1.98
C GLU A 74 2.58 -9.86 -1.79
N LEU A 75 3.88 -9.99 -2.04
CA LEU A 75 4.57 -11.28 -1.96
C LEU A 75 4.89 -11.72 -0.53
N VAL A 76 5.03 -10.80 0.42
CA VAL A 76 5.20 -11.15 1.84
C VAL A 76 3.87 -11.51 2.48
N LEU A 77 2.81 -10.76 2.18
CA LEU A 77 1.51 -10.88 2.88
C LEU A 77 0.54 -11.81 2.15
N GLN A 78 0.59 -11.87 0.82
CA GLN A 78 -0.34 -12.64 -0.03
C GLN A 78 0.41 -13.47 -1.10
N PRO A 79 1.42 -14.29 -0.75
CA PRO A 79 2.29 -14.96 -1.71
C PRO A 79 1.60 -15.97 -2.63
N LYS A 80 0.36 -16.36 -2.31
CA LYS A 80 -0.45 -17.28 -3.13
C LYS A 80 -1.27 -16.57 -4.20
N GLU A 81 -1.44 -15.25 -4.07
CA GLU A 81 -2.30 -14.43 -4.95
C GLU A 81 -1.48 -13.74 -6.04
N PHE A 82 -0.18 -13.59 -5.83
CA PHE A 82 0.71 -12.85 -6.73
C PHE A 82 1.90 -13.69 -7.20
N ALA A 83 2.37 -13.41 -8.40
CA ALA A 83 3.54 -14.05 -8.99
C ALA A 83 4.41 -13.05 -9.76
N VAL A 84 5.72 -13.12 -9.56
CA VAL A 84 6.68 -12.31 -10.34
C VAL A 84 6.90 -12.94 -11.70
N VAL A 85 6.67 -12.18 -12.76
CA VAL A 85 6.93 -12.59 -14.13
C VAL A 85 8.41 -12.39 -14.46
N ASN A 86 9.12 -13.46 -14.74
CA ASN A 86 10.58 -13.44 -14.91
C ASN A 86 11.04 -13.23 -16.35
N ASN A 87 10.18 -13.48 -17.33
CA ASN A 87 10.51 -13.45 -18.77
C ASN A 87 9.91 -12.27 -19.53
N VAL A 88 9.33 -11.30 -18.83
CA VAL A 88 8.80 -10.06 -19.40
C VAL A 88 9.49 -8.87 -18.75
N ASP A 89 10.29 -8.15 -19.51
CA ASP A 89 11.10 -7.04 -19.02
C ASP A 89 10.35 -5.72 -19.07
N ARG A 90 9.82 -5.29 -17.95
CA ARG A 90 9.19 -3.97 -17.82
C ARG A 90 10.26 -2.87 -17.95
N PRO A 91 10.01 -1.80 -18.71
CA PRO A 91 10.91 -0.64 -18.73
C PRO A 91 11.08 0.00 -17.34
N THR A 92 12.25 0.61 -17.12
CA THR A 92 12.58 1.23 -15.83
C THR A 92 11.95 2.62 -15.67
N ALA A 93 11.80 3.05 -14.44
CA ALA A 93 11.39 4.39 -14.04
C ALA A 93 10.06 4.84 -14.68
N LYS A 94 9.92 6.13 -14.95
CA LYS A 94 8.70 6.70 -15.57
C LYS A 94 8.37 6.09 -16.94
N MET A 95 9.33 5.48 -17.63
CA MET A 95 9.06 4.76 -18.87
C MET A 95 8.22 3.49 -18.60
N GLY A 96 8.48 2.80 -17.49
CA GLY A 96 7.64 1.70 -17.05
C GLY A 96 6.20 2.14 -16.74
N ALA A 97 6.04 3.27 -16.06
CA ALA A 97 4.70 3.83 -15.83
C ALA A 97 3.98 4.19 -17.14
N MET A 98 4.71 4.73 -18.13
CA MET A 98 4.16 4.98 -19.47
C MET A 98 3.71 3.68 -20.14
N ALA A 99 4.54 2.64 -20.03
CA ALA A 99 4.24 1.34 -20.62
C ALA A 99 2.99 0.71 -20.01
N ASP A 100 2.84 0.75 -18.69
CA ASP A 100 1.66 0.21 -17.98
C ASP A 100 0.40 1.03 -18.29
N GLU A 101 0.49 2.35 -18.27
CA GLU A 101 -0.64 3.24 -18.58
C GLU A 101 -1.17 3.02 -20.00
N LEU A 102 -0.27 2.78 -20.98
CA LEU A 102 -0.61 2.60 -22.37
C LEU A 102 -1.00 1.16 -22.73
N TYR A 103 -0.76 0.19 -21.86
CA TYR A 103 -0.96 -1.22 -22.16
C TYR A 103 -2.45 -1.55 -22.48
N LYS A 104 -3.39 -0.99 -21.74
CA LYS A 104 -4.83 -1.16 -22.03
C LYS A 104 -5.22 -0.61 -23.41
N THR A 105 -4.65 0.53 -23.79
CA THR A 105 -4.86 1.15 -25.11
C THR A 105 -4.23 0.28 -26.20
N PHE A 106 -3.02 -0.24 -25.97
CA PHE A 106 -2.36 -1.18 -26.88
C PHE A 106 -3.22 -2.42 -27.16
N LEU A 107 -3.79 -3.03 -26.11
CA LEU A 107 -4.70 -4.18 -26.27
C LEU A 107 -5.95 -3.83 -27.03
N SER A 108 -6.63 -2.74 -26.65
CA SER A 108 -7.91 -2.31 -27.26
C SER A 108 -7.76 -1.97 -28.74
N ASN A 109 -6.61 -1.42 -29.12
CA ASN A 109 -6.33 -0.98 -30.48
C ASN A 109 -5.49 -2.01 -31.29
N LYS A 110 -5.55 -3.30 -30.91
CA LYS A 110 -4.89 -4.40 -31.64
C LYS A 110 -3.38 -4.18 -31.86
N GLY A 111 -2.70 -3.67 -30.86
CA GLY A 111 -1.24 -3.45 -30.90
C GLY A 111 -0.80 -2.07 -31.39
N VAL A 112 -1.71 -1.12 -31.54
CA VAL A 112 -1.40 0.24 -31.98
C VAL A 112 -1.63 1.24 -30.87
N VAL A 113 -0.60 2.07 -30.59
CA VAL A 113 -0.68 3.22 -29.66
C VAL A 113 -0.42 4.49 -30.48
N SER A 114 -1.39 5.40 -30.47
CA SER A 114 -1.25 6.66 -31.22
C SER A 114 -0.43 7.70 -30.46
N ASP A 115 0.10 8.69 -31.19
CA ASP A 115 0.82 9.82 -30.59
C ASP A 115 -0.04 10.58 -29.57
N LYS A 116 -1.36 10.67 -29.83
CA LYS A 116 -2.32 11.31 -28.90
C LYS A 116 -2.43 10.55 -27.59
N ASP A 117 -2.44 9.22 -27.62
CA ASP A 117 -2.51 8.37 -26.44
C ASP A 117 -1.24 8.55 -25.59
N ILE A 118 -0.07 8.61 -26.25
CA ILE A 118 1.21 8.83 -25.58
C ILE A 118 1.27 10.19 -24.89
N ILE A 119 0.79 11.24 -25.57
CA ILE A 119 0.74 12.61 -25.00
C ILE A 119 -0.20 12.61 -23.77
N ALA A 120 -1.39 12.03 -23.88
CA ALA A 120 -2.36 11.97 -22.79
C ALA A 120 -1.81 11.20 -21.58
N ALA A 121 -1.18 10.04 -21.80
CA ALA A 121 -0.54 9.25 -20.74
C ALA A 121 0.63 10.02 -20.09
N SER A 122 1.44 10.71 -20.89
CA SER A 122 2.52 11.57 -20.43
C SER A 122 2.04 12.65 -19.46
N ASP A 123 0.94 13.32 -19.79
CA ASP A 123 0.35 14.35 -18.94
C ASP A 123 -0.23 13.75 -17.64
N LYS A 124 -0.83 12.58 -17.72
CA LYS A 124 -1.41 11.87 -16.56
C LYS A 124 -0.36 11.45 -15.55
N ILE A 125 0.77 10.89 -16.00
CA ILE A 125 1.85 10.40 -15.12
C ILE A 125 2.91 11.45 -14.80
N ASP A 126 2.73 12.69 -15.26
CA ASP A 126 3.70 13.80 -15.11
C ASP A 126 5.10 13.45 -15.66
N TYR A 127 5.13 12.83 -16.87
CA TYR A 127 6.36 12.48 -17.58
C TYR A 127 6.45 13.28 -18.88
N TYR A 128 7.38 14.23 -18.97
CA TYR A 128 7.46 15.23 -20.04
C TYR A 128 6.18 16.05 -20.25
N LYS A 129 5.40 16.26 -19.21
CA LYS A 129 4.11 16.98 -19.25
C LYS A 129 4.18 18.28 -20.07
N GLY A 130 3.35 18.37 -21.10
CA GLY A 130 3.33 19.52 -22.02
C GLY A 130 4.60 19.72 -22.86
N LYS A 131 5.56 18.75 -22.84
CA LYS A 131 6.85 18.82 -23.53
C LYS A 131 7.14 17.59 -24.41
N MET A 132 6.11 16.82 -24.72
CA MET A 132 6.23 15.71 -25.67
C MET A 132 6.45 16.24 -27.09
N ASP A 133 7.47 15.74 -27.74
CA ASP A 133 7.79 16.00 -29.13
C ASP A 133 7.90 14.65 -29.89
N SER A 134 8.05 14.69 -31.19
CA SER A 134 8.11 13.50 -32.04
C SER A 134 9.24 12.53 -31.64
N ILE A 135 10.39 13.05 -31.22
CA ILE A 135 11.54 12.23 -30.81
C ILE A 135 11.23 11.46 -29.52
N LYS A 136 10.61 12.14 -28.54
CA LYS A 136 10.21 11.49 -27.28
C LYS A 136 9.10 10.48 -27.48
N ILE A 137 8.15 10.77 -28.36
CA ILE A 137 7.07 9.86 -28.72
C ILE A 137 7.64 8.57 -29.32
N GLU A 138 8.57 8.70 -30.28
CA GLU A 138 9.22 7.55 -30.90
C GLU A 138 10.01 6.72 -29.86
N ASN A 139 10.77 7.40 -28.99
CA ASN A 139 11.49 6.72 -27.90
C ASN A 139 10.56 5.95 -26.93
N VAL A 140 9.33 6.45 -26.67
CA VAL A 140 8.33 5.71 -25.87
C VAL A 140 7.90 4.47 -26.61
N LYS A 141 7.56 4.56 -27.92
CA LYS A 141 7.18 3.42 -28.73
C LYS A 141 8.26 2.37 -28.75
N ASP A 142 9.48 2.74 -29.09
CA ASP A 142 10.62 1.83 -29.20
C ASP A 142 10.91 1.07 -27.89
N LYS A 143 10.85 1.76 -26.76
CA LYS A 143 11.14 1.17 -25.46
C LYS A 143 10.01 0.33 -24.87
N CYS A 144 8.77 0.59 -25.25
CA CYS A 144 7.60 -0.09 -24.69
C CYS A 144 7.09 -1.24 -25.57
N ILE A 145 7.41 -1.24 -26.87
CA ILE A 145 6.81 -2.18 -27.83
C ILE A 145 7.06 -3.64 -27.46
N ASN A 146 8.30 -4.01 -27.11
CA ASN A 146 8.62 -5.37 -26.74
C ASN A 146 7.90 -5.78 -25.45
N TYR A 147 7.91 -4.90 -24.43
CA TYR A 147 7.20 -5.14 -23.19
C TYR A 147 5.71 -5.39 -23.39
N TRP A 148 5.04 -4.61 -24.28
CA TRP A 148 3.62 -4.77 -24.55
C TRP A 148 3.31 -6.12 -25.25
N TRP A 149 4.13 -6.53 -26.20
CA TRP A 149 3.94 -7.81 -26.89
C TRP A 149 4.26 -8.98 -25.96
N ASP A 150 5.39 -8.95 -25.25
CA ASP A 150 5.80 -10.01 -24.34
C ASP A 150 4.80 -10.18 -23.21
N ARG A 151 4.30 -9.07 -22.65
CA ARG A 151 3.27 -9.08 -21.62
C ARG A 151 1.96 -9.68 -22.14
N ARG A 152 1.48 -9.25 -23.30
CA ARG A 152 0.27 -9.79 -23.91
C ARG A 152 0.38 -11.29 -24.15
N ASP A 153 1.50 -11.74 -24.69
CA ASP A 153 1.72 -13.15 -25.02
C ASP A 153 1.77 -13.95 -23.72
N TRP A 154 2.48 -13.47 -22.73
CA TRP A 154 2.53 -14.09 -21.40
C TRP A 154 1.14 -14.17 -20.74
N GLU A 155 0.36 -13.09 -20.72
CA GLU A 155 -1.00 -13.07 -20.15
C GLU A 155 -1.94 -14.00 -20.92
N THR A 156 -1.77 -14.16 -22.23
CA THR A 156 -2.56 -15.07 -23.05
C THR A 156 -2.24 -16.53 -22.71
N GLU A 157 -0.98 -16.88 -22.52
CA GLU A 157 -0.54 -18.23 -22.17
C GLU A 157 -0.92 -18.61 -20.73
N HIS A 158 -0.99 -17.63 -19.83
CA HIS A 158 -1.15 -17.82 -18.39
C HIS A 158 -2.50 -17.31 -17.84
N ASN A 159 -3.52 -17.18 -18.65
CA ASN A 159 -4.82 -16.62 -18.29
C ASN A 159 -5.60 -17.39 -17.20
N ASN A 160 -5.15 -18.58 -16.83
CA ASN A 160 -5.82 -19.48 -15.86
C ASN A 160 -4.97 -19.73 -14.59
N LEU A 161 -3.89 -19.00 -14.34
CA LEU A 161 -3.00 -19.28 -13.20
C LEU A 161 -3.60 -18.95 -11.83
N GLY A 162 -4.68 -18.18 -11.76
CA GLY A 162 -5.35 -17.81 -10.51
C GLY A 162 -4.52 -16.87 -9.62
N THR A 163 -3.37 -16.37 -10.14
CA THR A 163 -2.49 -15.42 -9.45
C THR A 163 -2.32 -14.15 -10.29
N GLU A 164 -2.23 -13.01 -9.64
CA GLU A 164 -1.99 -11.74 -10.32
C GLU A 164 -0.49 -11.61 -10.70
N PRO A 165 -0.18 -11.18 -11.93
CA PRO A 165 1.19 -11.05 -12.39
C PRO A 165 1.82 -9.73 -11.95
N ILE A 166 3.04 -9.79 -11.44
CA ILE A 166 3.88 -8.63 -11.10
C ILE A 166 4.98 -8.48 -12.14
N TYR A 167 4.94 -7.36 -12.88
CA TYR A 167 5.94 -7.02 -13.90
C TYR A 167 6.95 -6.02 -13.36
N LEU A 168 8.21 -6.42 -13.30
CA LEU A 168 9.32 -5.58 -12.85
C LEU A 168 10.45 -5.57 -13.87
N ASP A 169 11.27 -4.54 -13.83
CA ASP A 169 12.53 -4.56 -14.55
C ASP A 169 13.52 -5.57 -13.93
N PRO A 170 14.52 -6.05 -14.67
CA PRO A 170 15.42 -7.12 -14.21
C PRO A 170 16.13 -6.81 -12.88
N LYS A 171 16.56 -5.57 -12.66
CA LYS A 171 17.24 -5.18 -11.41
C LYS A 171 16.28 -5.17 -10.22
N SER A 172 15.05 -4.69 -10.44
CA SER A 172 14.03 -4.71 -9.41
C SER A 172 13.61 -6.13 -9.06
N ARG A 173 13.56 -7.05 -10.03
CA ARG A 173 13.31 -8.48 -9.74
C ARG A 173 14.38 -9.10 -8.87
N GLU A 174 15.66 -8.91 -9.22
CA GLU A 174 16.79 -9.41 -8.41
C GLU A 174 16.73 -8.85 -6.99
N LYS A 175 16.55 -7.55 -6.86
CA LYS A 175 16.41 -6.86 -5.58
C LYS A 175 15.23 -7.39 -4.75
N LEU A 176 14.09 -7.65 -5.38
CA LEU A 176 12.91 -8.21 -4.73
C LEU A 176 13.20 -9.59 -4.15
N GLN A 177 13.87 -10.47 -4.90
CA GLN A 177 14.24 -11.80 -4.42
C GLN A 177 15.13 -11.72 -3.16
N LEU A 178 16.10 -10.80 -3.13
CA LEU A 178 16.95 -10.59 -1.96
C LEU A 178 16.16 -10.08 -0.74
N CYS A 179 15.20 -9.18 -0.96
CA CYS A 179 14.31 -8.70 0.10
C CYS A 179 13.44 -9.83 0.66
N LEU A 180 12.81 -10.64 -0.19
CA LEU A 180 11.99 -11.77 0.22
C LEU A 180 12.81 -12.81 0.99
N ALA A 181 13.99 -13.17 0.50
CA ALA A 181 14.90 -14.08 1.19
C ALA A 181 15.28 -13.57 2.59
N SER A 182 15.46 -12.25 2.75
CA SER A 182 15.77 -11.67 4.06
C SER A 182 14.58 -11.74 5.03
N VAL A 183 13.36 -11.57 4.54
CA VAL A 183 12.12 -11.74 5.33
C VAL A 183 11.95 -13.20 5.76
N GLU A 184 12.15 -14.14 4.83
CA GLU A 184 12.04 -15.58 5.12
C GLU A 184 13.09 -16.06 6.13
N ALA A 185 14.32 -15.53 6.06
CA ALA A 185 15.40 -15.89 6.96
C ALA A 185 15.28 -15.26 8.37
N ASN A 186 14.49 -14.22 8.54
CA ASN A 186 14.33 -13.55 9.82
C ASN A 186 13.23 -14.21 10.66
N LYS A 187 13.66 -15.00 11.67
CA LYS A 187 12.72 -15.74 12.52
C LYS A 187 11.74 -14.83 13.27
N GLU A 188 12.19 -13.69 13.77
CA GLU A 188 11.33 -12.77 14.52
C GLU A 188 10.20 -12.22 13.63
N VAL A 189 10.53 -11.82 12.39
CA VAL A 189 9.54 -11.38 11.40
C VAL A 189 8.56 -12.51 11.06
N GLN A 190 9.07 -13.75 10.86
CA GLN A 190 8.22 -14.89 10.57
C GLN A 190 7.28 -15.25 11.73
N ASP A 191 7.77 -15.22 12.96
CA ASP A 191 6.96 -15.48 14.16
C ASP A 191 5.85 -14.44 14.36
N LEU A 192 6.08 -13.18 13.93
CA LEU A 192 5.07 -12.11 13.97
C LEU A 192 4.03 -12.21 12.86
N LEU A 193 4.45 -12.60 11.64
CA LEU A 193 3.54 -12.77 10.51
C LEU A 193 2.71 -14.06 10.61
N HIS A 194 3.30 -15.10 11.21
CA HIS A 194 2.71 -16.44 11.30
C HIS A 194 2.77 -16.99 12.74
N PRO A 195 2.14 -16.29 13.70
CA PRO A 195 2.17 -16.73 15.09
C PRO A 195 1.44 -18.07 15.26
N LYS A 196 1.90 -18.86 16.22
CA LYS A 196 1.29 -20.13 16.57
C LYS A 196 0.57 -19.99 17.90
N GLY A 197 -0.66 -20.44 17.96
CA GLY A 197 -1.42 -20.56 19.19
C GLY A 197 -0.95 -21.74 20.04
N VAL A 198 -1.40 -21.79 21.29
CA VAL A 198 -1.09 -22.87 22.22
C VAL A 198 -2.00 -24.08 21.95
N PHE A 199 -3.28 -23.87 21.77
CA PHE A 199 -4.30 -24.90 21.53
C PHE A 199 -5.05 -24.67 20.23
N GLU A 200 -5.37 -23.42 19.90
CA GLU A 200 -6.03 -23.03 18.66
C GLU A 200 -5.15 -22.08 17.84
N GLU A 201 -5.29 -22.14 16.53
CA GLU A 201 -4.58 -21.19 15.67
C GLU A 201 -5.17 -19.79 15.85
N PRO A 202 -4.35 -18.75 16.06
CA PRO A 202 -4.82 -17.38 16.13
C PRO A 202 -5.51 -16.93 14.84
N ILE A 203 -6.46 -16.03 14.96
CA ILE A 203 -7.08 -15.39 13.81
C ILE A 203 -6.05 -14.43 13.21
N SER A 204 -5.56 -14.74 12.00
CA SER A 204 -4.61 -13.89 11.27
C SER A 204 -5.23 -13.40 9.96
N MET A 205 -5.09 -12.10 9.68
CA MET A 205 -5.59 -11.48 8.46
C MET A 205 -4.55 -10.56 7.86
N ASN A 206 -4.44 -10.61 6.53
CA ASN A 206 -3.57 -9.74 5.75
C ASN A 206 -4.41 -8.76 4.92
N GLU A 207 -3.86 -7.58 4.65
CA GLU A 207 -4.41 -6.57 3.74
C GLU A 207 -5.89 -6.23 4.02
N ALA A 208 -6.28 -6.24 5.30
CA ALA A 208 -7.65 -6.05 5.71
C ALA A 208 -8.03 -4.56 5.87
N ALA A 209 -9.14 -4.14 5.25
CA ALA A 209 -9.63 -2.79 5.34
C ALA A 209 -10.61 -2.61 6.50
N LEU A 210 -10.29 -1.71 7.44
CA LEU A 210 -11.14 -1.29 8.53
C LEU A 210 -11.79 0.06 8.23
N PHE A 211 -13.08 0.16 8.52
CA PHE A 211 -13.89 1.37 8.44
C PHE A 211 -14.58 1.63 9.78
N MET A 212 -14.60 2.87 10.24
CA MET A 212 -15.20 3.24 11.53
C MET A 212 -15.65 4.69 11.52
N ASP A 213 -16.86 4.96 12.00
CA ASP A 213 -17.29 6.31 12.29
C ASP A 213 -16.91 6.69 13.73
N VAL A 214 -16.49 7.94 13.90
CA VAL A 214 -16.02 8.50 15.17
C VAL A 214 -16.76 9.80 15.45
N LYS A 215 -17.35 9.89 16.63
CA LYS A 215 -17.88 11.16 17.11
C LYS A 215 -16.76 12.00 17.73
N ALA A 216 -16.50 13.15 17.13
CA ALA A 216 -15.58 14.15 17.66
C ALA A 216 -16.35 15.26 18.37
N GLU A 217 -16.04 15.48 19.64
CA GLU A 217 -16.61 16.54 20.47
C GLU A 217 -15.57 17.62 20.74
N HIS A 218 -15.89 18.86 20.38
CA HIS A 218 -15.03 20.02 20.63
C HIS A 218 -15.85 21.27 20.90
N GLU A 219 -15.61 21.91 22.04
CA GLU A 219 -16.29 23.15 22.44
C GLU A 219 -17.85 23.08 22.35
N GLY A 220 -18.41 21.91 22.74
CA GLY A 220 -19.85 21.68 22.68
C GLY A 220 -20.42 21.40 21.28
N LYS A 221 -19.58 21.31 20.28
CA LYS A 221 -19.95 20.88 18.92
C LYS A 221 -19.60 19.44 18.70
N GLU A 222 -20.51 18.70 18.09
CA GLU A 222 -20.30 17.32 17.68
C GLU A 222 -20.15 17.23 16.16
N THR A 223 -19.24 16.37 15.71
CA THR A 223 -19.02 16.08 14.29
C THR A 223 -18.73 14.59 14.13
N ILE A 224 -19.30 13.98 13.10
CA ILE A 224 -18.97 12.59 12.75
C ILE A 224 -17.82 12.59 11.73
N LEU A 225 -16.76 11.91 12.10
CA LEU A 225 -15.61 11.64 11.23
C LEU A 225 -15.67 10.19 10.78
N LYS A 226 -15.48 9.95 9.49
CA LYS A 226 -15.42 8.61 8.91
C LYS A 226 -13.97 8.24 8.70
N LEU A 227 -13.49 7.20 9.37
CA LEU A 227 -12.11 6.74 9.29
C LEU A 227 -12.00 5.46 8.48
N LYS A 228 -10.94 5.33 7.71
CA LYS A 228 -10.54 4.07 7.08
C LYS A 228 -9.05 3.81 7.23
N GLY A 229 -8.70 2.54 7.38
CA GLY A 229 -7.32 2.06 7.37
C GLY A 229 -7.25 0.70 6.69
N LYS A 230 -6.21 0.45 5.92
CA LYS A 230 -5.88 -0.88 5.43
C LYS A 230 -4.70 -1.38 6.25
N LEU A 231 -4.91 -2.48 6.95
CA LEU A 231 -3.95 -3.06 7.87
C LEU A 231 -3.18 -4.14 7.12
N ASP A 232 -1.86 -4.05 7.11
CA ASP A 232 -1.00 -4.97 6.38
C ASP A 232 -1.14 -6.40 6.91
N ASN A 233 -1.03 -6.56 8.24
CA ASN A 233 -1.27 -7.84 8.90
C ASN A 233 -1.71 -7.60 10.35
N PHE A 234 -2.62 -8.40 10.85
CA PHE A 234 -2.90 -8.48 12.28
C PHE A 234 -3.28 -9.89 12.71
N THR A 235 -3.10 -10.14 14.00
CA THR A 235 -3.43 -11.41 14.63
C THR A 235 -4.20 -11.18 15.91
N ILE A 236 -5.19 -12.03 16.16
CA ILE A 236 -5.99 -12.05 17.38
C ILE A 236 -5.88 -13.44 17.99
N ASP A 237 -5.29 -13.54 19.17
CA ASP A 237 -5.31 -14.73 19.98
C ASP A 237 -6.49 -14.62 20.96
N THR A 238 -7.51 -15.43 20.74
CA THR A 238 -8.74 -15.44 21.55
C THR A 238 -8.58 -16.16 22.88
N GLU A 239 -7.52 -16.95 23.05
CA GLU A 239 -7.23 -17.65 24.30
C GLU A 239 -6.54 -16.72 25.31
N THR A 240 -5.54 -15.96 24.83
CA THR A 240 -4.78 -15.03 25.67
C THR A 240 -5.37 -13.62 25.67
N ASN A 241 -6.30 -13.32 24.77
CA ASN A 241 -6.82 -11.98 24.47
C ASN A 241 -5.72 -11.00 24.02
N GLU A 242 -4.71 -11.50 23.33
CA GLU A 242 -3.64 -10.69 22.76
C GLU A 242 -3.94 -10.31 21.32
N VAL A 243 -3.57 -9.10 20.96
CA VAL A 243 -3.71 -8.58 19.60
C VAL A 243 -2.36 -8.07 19.13
N VAL A 244 -1.94 -8.51 17.97
CA VAL A 244 -0.72 -8.06 17.31
C VAL A 244 -1.09 -7.39 15.99
N LEU A 245 -0.60 -6.19 15.79
CA LEU A 245 -0.71 -5.42 14.55
C LEU A 245 0.68 -5.26 13.96
N ASN A 246 0.86 -5.71 12.73
CA ASN A 246 2.10 -5.55 11.99
C ASN A 246 1.88 -4.67 10.77
N ASP A 247 2.78 -3.71 10.57
CA ASP A 247 2.79 -2.80 9.43
C ASP A 247 4.12 -2.96 8.70
N LEU A 248 4.08 -3.41 7.45
CA LEU A 248 5.26 -3.71 6.65
C LEU A 248 5.74 -2.45 5.94
N LYS A 249 7.03 -2.15 6.03
CA LYS A 249 7.63 -0.99 5.35
C LYS A 249 8.91 -1.36 4.64
N THR A 250 9.00 -0.98 3.39
CA THR A 250 10.28 -0.98 2.66
C THR A 250 11.02 0.32 2.89
N THR A 251 12.33 0.25 3.07
CA THR A 251 13.18 1.43 3.24
C THR A 251 14.38 1.41 2.30
N GLY A 252 14.65 2.54 1.65
CA GLY A 252 15.86 2.78 0.87
C GLY A 252 17.08 3.20 1.72
N HIS A 253 16.97 3.12 3.04
CA HIS A 253 18.03 3.42 4.01
C HIS A 253 18.37 2.18 4.84
N TRP A 254 19.50 2.20 5.53
CA TRP A 254 19.83 1.19 6.51
C TRP A 254 18.77 1.13 7.62
N LEU A 255 18.51 -0.05 8.16
CA LEU A 255 17.50 -0.20 9.23
C LEU A 255 17.77 0.70 10.42
N ILE A 256 19.05 0.89 10.78
CA ILE A 256 19.46 1.78 11.89
C ILE A 256 19.05 3.25 11.67
N ASP A 257 18.91 3.68 10.43
CA ASP A 257 18.54 5.06 10.07
C ASP A 257 17.03 5.24 9.90
N PHE A 258 16.24 4.17 10.08
CA PHE A 258 14.79 4.22 9.87
C PHE A 258 14.08 5.17 10.84
N GLY A 259 14.67 5.45 12.00
CA GLY A 259 14.12 6.38 12.98
C GLY A 259 13.80 7.78 12.43
N ASP A 260 14.56 8.26 11.45
CA ASP A 260 14.29 9.54 10.78
C ASP A 260 13.08 9.44 9.86
N SER A 261 12.94 8.34 9.11
CA SER A 261 11.75 8.05 8.31
C SER A 261 10.51 7.90 9.19
N PHE A 262 10.63 7.20 10.32
CA PHE A 262 9.54 7.03 11.29
C PHE A 262 8.98 8.37 11.78
N LYS A 263 9.85 9.31 12.13
CA LYS A 263 9.46 10.67 12.54
C LYS A 263 8.91 11.48 11.38
N LYS A 264 9.62 11.51 10.25
CA LYS A 264 9.28 12.31 9.08
C LYS A 264 7.91 11.97 8.51
N TYR A 265 7.56 10.69 8.44
CA TYR A 265 6.29 10.23 7.88
C TYR A 265 5.19 10.01 8.93
N HIS A 266 5.48 10.33 10.21
CA HIS A 266 4.55 10.17 11.33
C HIS A 266 3.94 8.77 11.41
N TYR A 267 4.78 7.74 11.29
CA TYR A 267 4.33 6.35 11.39
C TYR A 267 3.73 6.03 12.75
N ASN A 268 4.17 6.71 13.84
CA ASN A 268 3.52 6.65 15.16
C ASN A 268 2.03 7.00 15.10
N ARG A 269 1.63 8.00 14.30
CA ARG A 269 0.21 8.35 14.12
C ARG A 269 -0.55 7.25 13.38
N GLN A 270 0.06 6.68 12.33
CA GLN A 270 -0.51 5.56 11.57
C GLN A 270 -0.77 4.37 12.49
N MET A 271 0.24 3.95 13.24
CA MET A 271 0.14 2.82 14.16
C MET A 271 -0.89 3.06 15.27
N ALA A 272 -0.92 4.26 15.85
CA ALA A 272 -1.90 4.63 16.88
C ALA A 272 -3.34 4.60 16.33
N MET A 273 -3.56 5.12 15.12
CA MET A 273 -4.88 5.09 14.47
C MET A 273 -5.32 3.65 14.19
N TYR A 274 -4.45 2.84 13.60
CA TYR A 274 -4.75 1.46 13.26
C TYR A 274 -4.97 0.59 14.49
N ALA A 275 -4.13 0.72 15.51
CA ALA A 275 -4.30 0.02 16.79
C ALA A 275 -5.62 0.38 17.47
N TRP A 276 -6.02 1.65 17.45
CA TRP A 276 -7.29 2.08 18.00
C TRP A 276 -8.47 1.50 17.24
N MET A 277 -8.46 1.54 15.91
CA MET A 277 -9.50 0.95 15.08
C MET A 277 -9.58 -0.56 15.27
N LEU A 278 -8.44 -1.26 15.25
CA LEU A 278 -8.38 -2.71 15.45
C LEU A 278 -8.90 -3.11 16.84
N ARG A 279 -8.49 -2.40 17.89
CA ARG A 279 -9.00 -2.64 19.24
C ARG A 279 -10.52 -2.51 19.30
N SER A 280 -11.08 -1.45 18.71
CA SER A 280 -12.52 -1.23 18.67
C SER A 280 -13.25 -2.34 17.89
N TYR A 281 -12.62 -2.85 16.81
CA TYR A 281 -13.15 -3.98 16.05
C TYR A 281 -13.18 -5.27 16.88
N VAL A 282 -12.08 -5.57 17.57
CA VAL A 282 -11.96 -6.78 18.41
C VAL A 282 -12.97 -6.74 19.57
N GLU A 283 -13.13 -5.59 20.22
CA GLU A 283 -14.13 -5.41 21.29
C GLU A 283 -15.56 -5.67 20.77
N LYS A 284 -15.90 -5.16 19.59
CA LYS A 284 -17.23 -5.37 19.00
C LYS A 284 -17.45 -6.80 18.54
N GLN A 285 -16.51 -7.33 17.75
CA GLN A 285 -16.72 -8.58 17.01
C GLN A 285 -16.61 -9.82 17.88
N TYR A 286 -15.67 -9.80 18.82
CA TYR A 286 -15.36 -10.95 19.65
C TYR A 286 -15.78 -10.77 21.12
N ASN A 287 -16.27 -9.59 21.49
CA ASN A 287 -16.56 -9.21 22.89
C ASN A 287 -15.34 -9.38 23.81
N ILE A 288 -14.13 -9.17 23.25
CA ILE A 288 -12.85 -9.29 23.93
C ILE A 288 -12.32 -7.88 24.20
N LYS A 289 -11.94 -7.63 25.45
CA LYS A 289 -11.09 -6.48 25.77
C LYS A 289 -9.65 -6.94 25.69
N PRO A 290 -8.87 -6.53 24.69
CA PRO A 290 -7.49 -6.99 24.56
C PRO A 290 -6.70 -6.77 25.84
N SER A 291 -6.08 -7.84 26.36
CA SER A 291 -5.17 -7.82 27.50
C SER A 291 -3.89 -7.05 27.15
N SER A 292 -3.43 -7.25 25.90
CA SER A 292 -2.36 -6.48 25.27
C SER A 292 -2.69 -6.19 23.81
N LEU A 293 -2.19 -5.08 23.29
CA LEU A 293 -2.14 -4.79 21.87
C LEU A 293 -0.72 -4.33 21.54
N MET A 294 0.01 -5.16 20.83
CA MET A 294 1.33 -4.84 20.29
C MET A 294 1.19 -4.31 18.88
N ALA A 295 1.97 -3.27 18.55
CA ALA A 295 1.99 -2.69 17.23
C ALA A 295 3.46 -2.63 16.75
N ASN A 296 3.77 -3.41 15.73
CA ASN A 296 5.11 -3.61 15.21
C ASN A 296 5.25 -3.00 13.81
N MET A 297 6.44 -2.52 13.49
CA MET A 297 6.80 -2.18 12.12
C MET A 297 7.82 -3.19 11.61
N LEU A 298 7.42 -3.97 10.63
CA LEU A 298 8.29 -4.91 9.95
C LEU A 298 9.03 -4.17 8.85
N LEU A 299 10.35 -4.10 8.95
CA LEU A 299 11.18 -3.30 8.07
C LEU A 299 11.93 -4.18 7.09
N VAL A 300 11.86 -3.84 5.81
CA VAL A 300 12.64 -4.49 4.75
C VAL A 300 13.56 -3.45 4.09
N CYS A 301 14.87 -3.62 4.31
CA CYS A 301 15.89 -2.77 3.73
C CYS A 301 16.08 -3.13 2.24
N THR A 302 16.01 -2.13 1.38
CA THR A 302 16.13 -2.29 -0.07
C THR A 302 17.45 -1.79 -0.64
N VAL A 303 18.41 -1.42 0.20
CA VAL A 303 19.81 -1.11 -0.18
C VAL A 303 20.69 -2.36 -0.01
N PRO A 304 21.91 -2.37 -0.57
CA PRO A 304 22.81 -3.52 -0.45
C PRO A 304 23.07 -3.88 1.02
N ASP A 305 22.50 -4.88 1.50
CA ASP A 305 22.49 -5.62 2.75
C ASP A 305 21.15 -6.37 2.88
N TYR A 306 20.09 -5.78 2.32
CA TYR A 306 18.76 -6.39 2.17
C TYR A 306 18.26 -7.10 3.44
N ARG A 307 18.40 -6.44 4.61
CA ARG A 307 17.98 -7.02 5.89
C ARG A 307 16.49 -6.75 6.16
N ALA A 308 15.85 -7.72 6.79
CA ALA A 308 14.57 -7.52 7.45
C ALA A 308 14.77 -7.41 8.96
N GLY A 309 13.87 -6.68 9.64
CA GLY A 309 13.91 -6.49 11.11
C GLY A 309 12.58 -5.92 11.64
N VAL A 310 12.49 -5.80 12.94
CA VAL A 310 11.35 -5.26 13.69
C VAL A 310 11.77 -4.04 14.48
#